data_2a52985f2680caa33459942c7485f979
#
_entry.id   2a52985f2680caa33459942c7485f979
#
_cell.length_a   1.000
_cell.length_b   1.000
_cell.length_c   1.000
_cell.angle_alpha   90.00
_cell.angle_beta   90.00
_cell.angle_gamma   90.00
#
_symmetry.space_group_name_H-M   'P 1'
#
loop_
_entity.id
_entity.type
_entity.pdbx_description
1 polymer ?
#
loop_
_entity_poly.entity_id
_entity_poly.type
_entity_poly.pdbx_seq_one_letter_code
_entity_poly.pdbx_strand_id
1 'polypeptide(L)'
;MDVDLIIRNGRLFDGTQGPSRDADLLIDQGRVLKIEPHSSARGSREIDAAGQWVMPGAIDIHTHYDAEVEVAPGLMESLQHGVTSLIFGNCSLSLALGNAEDMIDLFARVENLPRETLAKWLDGKVDWRTPGQYYEHLETLPLGPNIATLMGHSNLRLAVLGKARSLKPTRLDWGEKNALRSLTHEAMEAGYLGLSIDMLQWHRWKGFKYNGASAPSHYARMSEFRLLADVLRQHDRVLQATPDAGRRYLVPLLALLSHGMGRAPLRMSMLTSLDFTNNRKLGPMTRRLASVINDGLNGNLRFQSLSVPFELWSDGCNTPVFEEMQASACLMNADSAAQRQLLYRDSDWRKQLRGEWLSRFGASFHKDLAQMQIVGCPDTALVGRSFADVAVQRGQAAVDTFIDLISEFDENIRWHSVIANDRPAEMRRYLQHPYIQLGFSDAGAHN
;
A
#
# COMPACT_ATOMS: atom_id res chain seq x y z
N MET A 1 -31.26 34.00 -4.92
CA MET A 1 -30.09 33.45 -5.60
C MET A 1 -30.40 31.99 -5.87
N ASP A 2 -30.31 31.58 -7.10
CA ASP A 2 -30.55 30.21 -7.50
C ASP A 2 -29.19 29.54 -7.75
N VAL A 3 -29.02 28.31 -7.27
CA VAL A 3 -27.79 27.51 -7.36
C VAL A 3 -28.13 26.08 -7.72
N ASP A 4 -27.12 25.30 -8.18
CA ASP A 4 -27.33 23.91 -8.59
C ASP A 4 -27.72 22.99 -7.43
N LEU A 5 -27.08 23.14 -6.28
CA LEU A 5 -27.29 22.29 -5.12
C LEU A 5 -27.14 23.08 -3.82
N ILE A 6 -28.05 22.81 -2.87
CA ILE A 6 -27.91 23.25 -1.47
C ILE A 6 -27.94 22.03 -0.55
N ILE A 7 -26.97 21.94 0.36
CA ILE A 7 -27.00 21.00 1.48
C ILE A 7 -27.38 21.81 2.73
N ARG A 8 -28.53 21.50 3.31
CA ARG A 8 -29.13 22.24 4.43
C ARG A 8 -28.93 21.54 5.77
N ASN A 9 -28.91 22.35 6.82
CA ASN A 9 -29.00 21.88 8.22
C ASN A 9 -27.87 20.91 8.65
N GLY A 10 -26.78 20.83 7.88
CA GLY A 10 -25.68 19.89 8.17
C GLY A 10 -24.72 20.41 9.23
N ARG A 11 -24.13 19.48 9.99
CA ARG A 11 -22.98 19.77 10.85
C ARG A 11 -21.72 19.81 10.00
N LEU A 12 -21.27 21.00 9.64
CA LEU A 12 -20.17 21.20 8.69
C LEU A 12 -18.80 21.08 9.35
N PHE A 13 -17.95 20.25 8.74
CA PHE A 13 -16.50 20.17 8.95
C PHE A 13 -15.82 20.62 7.64
N ASP A 14 -15.32 21.83 7.57
CA ASP A 14 -14.86 22.43 6.32
C ASP A 14 -13.40 22.09 5.94
N GLY A 15 -12.74 21.22 6.69
CA GLY A 15 -11.34 20.81 6.45
C GLY A 15 -10.27 21.84 6.85
N THR A 16 -10.66 22.99 7.37
CA THR A 16 -9.71 24.06 7.79
C THR A 16 -9.12 23.87 9.18
N GLN A 17 -9.43 22.75 9.84
CA GLN A 17 -9.10 22.45 11.25
C GLN A 17 -9.84 23.35 12.26
N GLY A 18 -10.77 24.17 11.82
CA GLY A 18 -11.67 24.94 12.68
C GLY A 18 -12.72 24.07 13.35
N PRO A 19 -13.45 24.61 14.37
CA PRO A 19 -14.55 23.89 14.99
C PRO A 19 -15.68 23.66 13.99
N SER A 20 -16.34 22.53 14.09
CA SER A 20 -17.54 22.25 13.31
C SER A 20 -18.66 23.22 13.65
N ARG A 21 -19.50 23.57 12.67
CA ARG A 21 -20.65 24.49 12.85
C ARG A 21 -21.85 23.98 12.06
N ASP A 22 -23.04 24.36 12.48
CA ASP A 22 -24.25 24.10 11.71
C ASP A 22 -24.34 25.17 10.61
N ALA A 23 -24.47 24.74 9.36
CA ALA A 23 -24.49 25.62 8.20
C ALA A 23 -25.14 24.96 6.97
N ASP A 24 -25.62 25.81 6.09
CA ASP A 24 -26.02 25.44 4.73
C ASP A 24 -24.82 25.62 3.78
N LEU A 25 -24.65 24.69 2.86
CA LEU A 25 -23.61 24.70 1.85
C LEU A 25 -24.25 24.92 0.47
N LEU A 26 -23.91 26.02 -0.19
CA LEU A 26 -24.37 26.36 -1.52
C LEU A 26 -23.31 25.97 -2.55
N ILE A 27 -23.72 25.18 -3.53
CA ILE A 27 -22.84 24.67 -4.57
C ILE A 27 -23.40 25.08 -5.93
N ASP A 28 -22.56 25.68 -6.76
CA ASP A 28 -22.88 26.08 -8.10
C ASP A 28 -21.74 25.74 -9.06
N GLN A 29 -22.05 25.20 -10.22
CA GLN A 29 -21.06 24.73 -11.21
C GLN A 29 -19.97 23.83 -10.61
N GLY A 30 -20.35 22.92 -9.70
CA GLY A 30 -19.47 21.99 -9.06
C GLY A 30 -18.52 22.60 -8.01
N ARG A 31 -18.75 23.85 -7.60
CA ARG A 31 -17.90 24.55 -6.62
C ARG A 31 -18.72 25.05 -5.43
N VAL A 32 -18.11 25.00 -4.26
CA VAL A 32 -18.67 25.65 -3.06
C VAL A 32 -18.68 27.14 -3.28
N LEU A 33 -19.86 27.72 -3.41
CA LEU A 33 -20.07 29.14 -3.64
C LEU A 33 -20.12 29.91 -2.32
N LYS A 34 -20.84 29.35 -1.33
CA LYS A 34 -21.06 30.01 -0.04
C LYS A 34 -21.34 28.99 1.06
N ILE A 35 -20.94 29.31 2.27
CA ILE A 35 -21.28 28.59 3.50
C ILE A 35 -21.88 29.62 4.47
N GLU A 36 -23.11 29.43 4.88
CA GLU A 36 -23.82 30.35 5.78
C GLU A 36 -24.81 29.60 6.68
N PRO A 37 -25.11 30.17 7.89
CA PRO A 37 -26.09 29.60 8.78
C PRO A 37 -27.45 29.69 8.20
N HIS A 38 -28.28 29.15 7.70
CA HIS A 38 -29.64 29.35 7.16
C HIS A 38 -29.70 30.25 5.91
N SER A 39 -29.52 29.61 4.79
CA SER A 39 -29.62 30.32 3.51
C SER A 39 -31.06 30.47 3.02
N SER A 40 -31.39 31.66 2.53
CA SER A 40 -32.64 31.91 1.80
C SER A 40 -32.56 31.63 0.29
N ALA A 41 -31.40 31.16 -0.22
CA ALA A 41 -31.22 30.71 -1.60
C ALA A 41 -32.09 29.51 -1.94
N ARG A 42 -32.32 29.29 -3.24
CA ARG A 42 -33.01 28.10 -3.76
C ARG A 42 -32.04 27.27 -4.58
N GLY A 43 -32.01 25.95 -4.32
CA GLY A 43 -31.26 25.00 -5.10
C GLY A 43 -32.13 24.28 -6.13
N SER A 44 -31.60 24.06 -7.33
CA SER A 44 -32.24 23.15 -8.28
C SER A 44 -32.40 21.75 -7.66
N ARG A 45 -31.46 21.38 -6.79
CA ARG A 45 -31.52 20.20 -5.90
C ARG A 45 -31.22 20.66 -4.47
N GLU A 46 -31.97 20.12 -3.52
CA GLU A 46 -31.74 20.35 -2.10
C GLU A 46 -31.60 19.02 -1.35
N ILE A 47 -30.63 18.96 -0.43
CA ILE A 47 -30.39 17.82 0.46
C ILE A 47 -30.56 18.32 1.88
N ASP A 48 -31.48 17.75 2.64
CA ASP A 48 -31.57 17.99 4.07
C ASP A 48 -30.57 17.05 4.81
N ALA A 49 -29.55 17.62 5.41
CA ALA A 49 -28.51 16.94 6.16
C ALA A 49 -28.71 17.12 7.69
N ALA A 50 -29.94 17.37 8.16
CA ALA A 50 -30.22 17.49 9.58
C ALA A 50 -29.73 16.25 10.34
N GLY A 51 -28.90 16.46 11.38
CA GLY A 51 -28.29 15.40 12.18
C GLY A 51 -27.11 14.68 11.50
N GLN A 52 -26.71 15.07 10.31
CA GLN A 52 -25.60 14.49 9.55
C GLN A 52 -24.37 15.39 9.55
N TRP A 53 -23.22 14.79 9.37
CA TRP A 53 -21.97 15.51 9.10
C TRP A 53 -21.86 15.80 7.60
N VAL A 54 -21.47 17.03 7.30
CA VAL A 54 -21.11 17.50 5.97
C VAL A 54 -19.62 17.82 5.97
N MET A 55 -18.85 17.14 5.15
CA MET A 55 -17.39 17.25 5.14
C MET A 55 -16.86 17.03 3.73
N PRO A 56 -15.62 17.49 3.41
CA PRO A 56 -14.94 17.08 2.18
C PRO A 56 -14.86 15.57 2.10
N GLY A 57 -14.95 15.01 0.90
CA GLY A 57 -14.73 13.60 0.68
C GLY A 57 -13.33 13.17 1.13
N ALA A 58 -13.21 11.96 1.65
CA ALA A 58 -11.92 11.42 2.08
C ALA A 58 -10.98 11.24 0.89
N ILE A 59 -9.68 11.42 1.15
CA ILE A 59 -8.61 11.17 0.17
C ILE A 59 -7.85 9.94 0.65
N ASP A 60 -7.83 8.88 -0.17
CA ASP A 60 -6.99 7.72 0.08
C ASP A 60 -5.67 7.88 -0.67
N ILE A 61 -4.58 8.00 0.09
CA ILE A 61 -3.25 8.32 -0.44
C ILE A 61 -2.44 7.08 -0.82
N HIS A 62 -2.98 5.88 -0.59
CA HIS A 62 -2.28 4.65 -0.86
C HIS A 62 -3.24 3.51 -1.18
N THR A 63 -3.37 3.22 -2.45
CA THR A 63 -4.22 2.15 -2.98
C THR A 63 -3.50 1.41 -4.11
N HIS A 64 -4.03 0.25 -4.50
CA HIS A 64 -3.51 -0.62 -5.55
C HIS A 64 -4.59 -0.97 -6.59
N TYR A 65 -5.43 0.00 -6.91
CA TYR A 65 -6.51 -0.13 -7.90
C TYR A 65 -6.03 -0.15 -9.36
N ASP A 66 -4.72 -0.13 -9.60
CA ASP A 66 -4.12 -0.01 -10.94
C ASP A 66 -4.69 -1.01 -11.95
N ALA A 67 -4.88 -2.27 -11.57
CA ALA A 67 -5.47 -3.28 -12.47
C ALA A 67 -7.00 -3.32 -12.39
N GLU A 68 -7.59 -3.07 -11.22
CA GLU A 68 -9.03 -3.12 -11.03
C GLU A 68 -9.76 -1.99 -11.79
N VAL A 69 -9.16 -0.81 -11.89
CA VAL A 69 -9.73 0.33 -12.61
C VAL A 69 -10.06 0.00 -14.07
N GLU A 70 -9.33 -0.95 -14.67
CA GLU A 70 -9.53 -1.40 -16.03
C GLU A 70 -10.84 -2.22 -16.24
N VAL A 71 -11.41 -2.77 -15.19
CA VAL A 71 -12.61 -3.63 -15.26
C VAL A 71 -13.76 -3.09 -14.42
N ALA A 72 -13.47 -2.30 -13.40
CA ALA A 72 -14.43 -1.71 -12.48
C ALA A 72 -14.08 -0.24 -12.17
N PRO A 73 -14.06 0.66 -13.18
CA PRO A 73 -13.60 2.05 -13.03
C PRO A 73 -14.43 2.89 -12.05
N GLY A 74 -15.62 2.41 -11.68
CA GLY A 74 -16.43 3.03 -10.62
C GLY A 74 -15.78 2.99 -9.23
N LEU A 75 -14.87 2.04 -8.97
CA LEU A 75 -14.14 1.85 -7.69
C LEU A 75 -15.09 2.01 -6.49
N MET A 76 -16.22 1.32 -6.58
CA MET A 76 -17.39 1.52 -5.69
C MET A 76 -17.09 1.21 -4.23
N GLU A 77 -16.17 0.31 -3.95
CA GLU A 77 -15.79 -0.05 -2.59
C GLU A 77 -15.28 1.19 -1.82
N SER A 78 -14.37 1.93 -2.42
CA SER A 78 -13.88 3.18 -1.83
C SER A 78 -14.96 4.26 -1.74
N LEU A 79 -15.77 4.44 -2.79
CA LEU A 79 -16.85 5.44 -2.80
C LEU A 79 -17.89 5.20 -1.70
N GLN A 80 -18.29 3.95 -1.46
CA GLN A 80 -19.24 3.58 -0.42
C GLN A 80 -18.76 3.95 0.99
N HIS A 81 -17.45 4.03 1.18
CA HIS A 81 -16.80 4.48 2.42
C HIS A 81 -16.53 5.98 2.47
N GLY A 82 -17.03 6.75 1.49
CA GLY A 82 -16.89 8.21 1.44
C GLY A 82 -15.54 8.70 0.91
N VAL A 83 -14.74 7.82 0.31
CA VAL A 83 -13.50 8.19 -0.35
C VAL A 83 -13.84 8.71 -1.75
N THR A 84 -13.53 9.97 -2.02
CA THR A 84 -13.82 10.64 -3.29
C THR A 84 -12.60 10.93 -4.14
N SER A 85 -11.41 10.68 -3.60
CA SER A 85 -10.15 10.84 -4.31
C SER A 85 -9.18 9.72 -3.92
N LEU A 86 -8.53 9.11 -4.91
CA LEU A 86 -7.63 7.98 -4.75
C LEU A 86 -6.26 8.25 -5.36
N ILE A 87 -5.22 7.72 -4.73
CA ILE A 87 -3.86 7.69 -5.29
C ILE A 87 -3.42 6.24 -5.44
N PHE A 88 -3.14 5.82 -6.66
CA PHE A 88 -2.57 4.51 -6.96
C PHE A 88 -1.20 4.61 -7.66
N GLY A 89 -0.61 3.51 -8.10
CA GLY A 89 0.79 3.49 -8.52
C GLY A 89 1.77 3.46 -7.35
N ASN A 90 1.33 3.01 -6.18
CA ASN A 90 2.14 2.92 -4.95
C ASN A 90 3.13 1.74 -4.98
N CYS A 91 4.00 1.63 -3.99
CA CYS A 91 4.94 0.52 -3.80
C CYS A 91 5.77 0.15 -5.04
N SER A 92 6.14 1.15 -5.86
CA SER A 92 6.84 0.97 -7.15
C SER A 92 6.06 0.24 -8.23
N LEU A 93 4.78 -0.02 -8.04
CA LEU A 93 3.89 -0.73 -8.95
C LEU A 93 3.03 0.27 -9.71
N SER A 94 2.93 0.12 -11.03
CA SER A 94 1.94 0.87 -11.82
C SER A 94 1.72 0.16 -13.16
N LEU A 95 0.69 0.53 -13.90
CA LEU A 95 0.50 0.07 -15.28
C LEU A 95 1.05 1.07 -16.32
N ALA A 96 1.73 2.12 -15.88
CA ALA A 96 2.13 3.24 -16.72
C ALA A 96 3.15 2.90 -17.83
N LEU A 97 4.01 1.91 -17.60
CA LEU A 97 5.05 1.49 -18.53
C LEU A 97 5.27 -0.02 -18.48
N GLY A 98 5.61 -0.60 -19.65
CA GLY A 98 5.93 -2.01 -19.78
C GLY A 98 4.94 -2.74 -20.71
N ASN A 99 5.01 -4.04 -20.69
CA ASN A 99 4.07 -4.91 -21.39
C ASN A 99 3.13 -5.60 -20.39
N ALA A 100 1.99 -6.06 -20.86
CA ALA A 100 0.97 -6.67 -20.00
C ALA A 100 1.52 -7.87 -19.20
N GLU A 101 2.38 -8.70 -19.78
CA GLU A 101 2.96 -9.86 -19.09
C GLU A 101 3.79 -9.46 -17.87
N ASP A 102 4.66 -8.44 -18.00
CA ASP A 102 5.49 -7.95 -16.91
C ASP A 102 4.65 -7.28 -15.80
N MET A 103 3.59 -6.58 -16.19
CA MET A 103 2.62 -5.99 -15.26
C MET A 103 1.89 -7.07 -14.45
N ILE A 104 1.36 -8.09 -15.15
CA ILE A 104 0.68 -9.23 -14.53
C ILE A 104 1.61 -9.95 -13.56
N ASP A 105 2.83 -10.28 -13.97
CA ASP A 105 3.80 -11.01 -13.15
C ASP A 105 4.22 -10.23 -11.89
N LEU A 106 4.26 -8.89 -11.97
CA LEU A 106 4.60 -8.02 -10.85
C LEU A 106 3.42 -7.90 -9.86
N PHE A 107 2.22 -7.61 -10.35
CA PHE A 107 1.03 -7.44 -9.52
C PHE A 107 0.55 -8.76 -8.88
N ALA A 108 0.60 -9.87 -9.62
CA ALA A 108 0.01 -11.14 -9.16
C ALA A 108 0.53 -11.61 -7.79
N ARG A 109 1.79 -11.34 -7.46
CA ARG A 109 2.38 -11.81 -6.22
C ARG A 109 2.45 -10.72 -5.14
N VAL A 110 2.76 -9.50 -5.52
CA VAL A 110 2.80 -8.38 -4.57
C VAL A 110 1.41 -8.13 -4.00
N GLU A 111 0.40 -8.11 -4.87
CA GLU A 111 -0.98 -7.80 -4.49
C GLU A 111 -1.84 -9.04 -4.20
N ASN A 112 -1.23 -10.23 -4.21
CA ASN A 112 -1.90 -11.51 -3.97
C ASN A 112 -3.11 -11.77 -4.88
N LEU A 113 -3.08 -11.27 -6.12
CA LEU A 113 -4.13 -11.46 -7.11
C LEU A 113 -3.83 -12.67 -8.00
N PRO A 114 -4.82 -13.52 -8.32
CA PRO A 114 -4.60 -14.65 -9.22
C PRO A 114 -4.14 -14.17 -10.60
N ARG A 115 -2.99 -14.72 -11.07
CA ARG A 115 -2.38 -14.32 -12.35
C ARG A 115 -3.35 -14.43 -13.53
N GLU A 116 -4.21 -15.46 -13.54
CA GLU A 116 -5.22 -15.65 -14.60
C GLU A 116 -6.31 -14.58 -14.56
N THR A 117 -6.67 -14.09 -13.39
CA THR A 117 -7.61 -12.99 -13.22
C THR A 117 -7.03 -11.70 -13.79
N LEU A 118 -5.79 -11.36 -13.42
CA LEU A 118 -5.09 -10.19 -13.96
C LEU A 118 -4.93 -10.29 -15.49
N ALA A 119 -4.60 -11.48 -16.01
CA ALA A 119 -4.50 -11.68 -17.44
C ALA A 119 -5.80 -11.38 -18.17
N LYS A 120 -6.94 -11.80 -17.60
CA LYS A 120 -8.28 -11.48 -18.14
C LYS A 120 -8.63 -10.00 -18.04
N TRP A 121 -8.23 -9.35 -16.92
CA TRP A 121 -8.53 -7.93 -16.71
C TRP A 121 -7.78 -7.02 -17.70
N LEU A 122 -6.55 -7.39 -18.05
CA LEU A 122 -5.66 -6.60 -18.91
C LEU A 122 -5.66 -7.07 -20.38
N ASP A 123 -6.41 -8.13 -20.73
CA ASP A 123 -6.46 -8.66 -22.08
C ASP A 123 -6.95 -7.63 -23.09
N GLY A 124 -6.13 -7.37 -24.10
CA GLY A 124 -6.43 -6.41 -25.16
C GLY A 124 -6.50 -4.94 -24.75
N LYS A 125 -6.20 -4.59 -23.49
CA LYS A 125 -6.34 -3.21 -22.99
C LYS A 125 -5.03 -2.43 -22.96
N VAL A 126 -3.90 -3.08 -22.75
CA VAL A 126 -2.58 -2.42 -22.61
C VAL A 126 -2.05 -2.06 -23.99
N ASP A 127 -2.47 -0.92 -24.52
CA ASP A 127 -2.05 -0.40 -25.82
C ASP A 127 -1.13 0.83 -25.73
N TRP A 128 -0.98 1.42 -24.56
CA TRP A 128 -0.07 2.55 -24.29
C TRP A 128 1.39 2.11 -24.20
N ARG A 129 2.28 3.05 -24.53
CA ARG A 129 3.74 2.85 -24.53
C ARG A 129 4.50 3.93 -23.76
N THR A 130 3.82 5.02 -23.41
CA THR A 130 4.40 6.14 -22.66
C THR A 130 3.54 6.49 -21.45
N PRO A 131 4.12 7.16 -20.44
CA PRO A 131 3.35 7.64 -19.29
C PRO A 131 2.17 8.54 -19.68
N GLY A 132 2.36 9.39 -20.69
CA GLY A 132 1.32 10.28 -21.19
C GLY A 132 0.14 9.51 -21.77
N GLN A 133 0.40 8.50 -22.62
CA GLN A 133 -0.65 7.66 -23.18
C GLN A 133 -1.46 6.90 -22.14
N TYR A 134 -0.81 6.41 -21.08
CA TYR A 134 -1.54 5.77 -19.97
C TYR A 134 -2.43 6.78 -19.24
N TYR A 135 -1.95 8.01 -19.04
CA TYR A 135 -2.76 9.05 -18.40
C TYR A 135 -3.99 9.41 -19.26
N GLU A 136 -3.80 9.58 -20.58
CA GLU A 136 -4.89 9.78 -21.55
C GLU A 136 -5.89 8.61 -21.54
N HIS A 137 -5.38 7.36 -21.45
CA HIS A 137 -6.25 6.18 -21.32
C HIS A 137 -7.12 6.26 -20.06
N LEU A 138 -6.56 6.58 -18.90
CA LEU A 138 -7.32 6.73 -17.67
C LEU A 138 -8.42 7.79 -17.76
N GLU A 139 -8.21 8.87 -18.52
CA GLU A 139 -9.20 9.92 -18.75
C GLU A 139 -10.41 9.43 -19.57
N THR A 140 -10.26 8.35 -20.34
CA THR A 140 -11.36 7.75 -21.12
C THR A 140 -12.28 6.87 -20.27
N LEU A 141 -11.85 6.44 -19.09
CA LEU A 141 -12.61 5.54 -18.24
C LEU A 141 -13.74 6.28 -17.50
N PRO A 142 -14.91 5.65 -17.30
CA PRO A 142 -16.01 6.23 -16.52
C PRO A 142 -15.72 6.14 -15.02
N LEU A 143 -14.73 6.92 -14.56
CA LEU A 143 -14.24 6.90 -13.19
C LEU A 143 -15.31 7.34 -12.18
N GLY A 144 -15.43 6.64 -11.06
CA GLY A 144 -16.28 7.04 -9.95
C GLY A 144 -15.62 8.13 -9.10
N PRO A 145 -14.50 7.88 -8.42
CA PRO A 145 -13.74 8.89 -7.68
C PRO A 145 -12.80 9.69 -8.59
N ASN A 146 -12.28 10.80 -8.08
CA ASN A 146 -11.11 11.43 -8.68
C ASN A 146 -9.89 10.52 -8.45
N ILE A 147 -9.04 10.40 -9.45
CA ILE A 147 -7.81 9.63 -9.33
C ILE A 147 -6.57 10.46 -9.61
N ALA A 148 -5.49 10.13 -8.92
CA ALA A 148 -4.14 10.53 -9.25
C ALA A 148 -3.24 9.29 -9.23
N THR A 149 -2.22 9.26 -10.06
CA THR A 149 -1.30 8.14 -10.13
C THR A 149 0.14 8.54 -9.85
N LEU A 150 0.91 7.59 -9.32
CA LEU A 150 2.36 7.66 -9.21
C LEU A 150 2.99 6.80 -10.31
N MET A 151 4.15 7.22 -10.78
CA MET A 151 4.97 6.41 -11.67
C MET A 151 5.67 5.32 -10.86
N GLY A 152 5.42 4.06 -11.16
CA GLY A 152 6.07 2.94 -10.47
C GLY A 152 7.53 2.78 -10.90
N HIS A 153 8.47 2.87 -9.97
CA HIS A 153 9.90 2.72 -10.25
C HIS A 153 10.27 1.33 -10.79
N SER A 154 9.56 0.28 -10.38
CA SER A 154 9.76 -1.07 -10.92
C SER A 154 9.46 -1.13 -12.41
N ASN A 155 8.37 -0.52 -12.84
CA ASN A 155 7.99 -0.43 -14.26
C ASN A 155 8.98 0.43 -15.05
N LEU A 156 9.43 1.55 -14.47
CA LEU A 156 10.44 2.41 -15.07
C LEU A 156 11.76 1.65 -15.30
N ARG A 157 12.22 0.85 -14.34
CA ARG A 157 13.42 0.01 -14.47
C ARG A 157 13.24 -1.08 -15.53
N LEU A 158 12.07 -1.75 -15.57
CA LEU A 158 11.77 -2.75 -16.59
C LEU A 158 11.83 -2.16 -17.99
N ALA A 159 11.25 -0.99 -18.20
CA ALA A 159 11.23 -0.30 -19.48
C ALA A 159 12.65 0.07 -19.98
N VAL A 160 13.53 0.52 -19.07
CA VAL A 160 14.87 0.99 -19.43
C VAL A 160 15.91 -0.13 -19.47
N LEU A 161 15.89 -1.05 -18.48
CA LEU A 161 16.94 -2.08 -18.32
C LEU A 161 16.53 -3.44 -18.90
N GLY A 162 15.25 -3.65 -19.14
CA GLY A 162 14.70 -4.97 -19.44
C GLY A 162 14.67 -5.91 -18.22
N LYS A 163 13.89 -6.97 -18.30
CA LYS A 163 13.63 -7.91 -17.22
C LYS A 163 14.92 -8.48 -16.58
N ALA A 164 15.84 -8.98 -17.39
CA ALA A 164 17.03 -9.68 -16.89
C ALA A 164 18.00 -8.80 -16.08
N ARG A 165 18.05 -7.50 -16.36
CA ARG A 165 18.95 -6.55 -15.67
C ARG A 165 18.24 -5.84 -14.51
N SER A 166 16.95 -5.62 -14.60
CA SER A 166 16.16 -4.98 -13.55
C SER A 166 15.96 -5.86 -12.33
N LEU A 167 15.93 -7.21 -12.48
CA LEU A 167 15.74 -8.20 -11.42
C LEU A 167 17.06 -8.67 -10.78
N LYS A 168 18.09 -7.85 -10.80
CA LYS A 168 19.35 -8.07 -10.07
C LYS A 168 20.07 -6.74 -9.80
N PRO A 169 20.99 -6.70 -8.81
CA PRO A 169 21.83 -5.53 -8.59
C PRO A 169 22.58 -5.14 -9.87
N THR A 170 22.26 -3.98 -10.43
CA THR A 170 22.83 -3.51 -11.71
C THR A 170 23.39 -2.10 -11.52
N ARG A 171 24.58 -1.85 -12.09
CA ARG A 171 25.13 -0.50 -12.21
C ARG A 171 24.63 0.11 -13.51
N LEU A 172 23.99 1.26 -13.42
CA LEU A 172 23.50 2.00 -14.59
C LEU A 172 24.64 2.67 -15.34
N ASP A 173 24.61 2.60 -16.65
CA ASP A 173 25.46 3.42 -17.51
C ASP A 173 24.87 4.85 -17.66
N TRP A 174 25.52 5.67 -18.48
CA TRP A 174 25.10 7.05 -18.70
C TRP A 174 23.77 7.13 -19.49
N GLY A 175 23.62 6.30 -20.52
CA GLY A 175 22.41 6.24 -21.36
C GLY A 175 21.18 5.83 -20.54
N GLU A 176 21.32 4.79 -19.71
CA GLU A 176 20.26 4.29 -18.83
C GLU A 176 19.84 5.35 -17.79
N LYS A 177 20.80 6.05 -17.20
CA LYS A 177 20.48 7.16 -16.26
C LYS A 177 19.71 8.28 -16.95
N ASN A 178 20.08 8.62 -18.19
CA ASN A 178 19.37 9.63 -18.94
C ASN A 178 17.98 9.15 -19.36
N ALA A 179 17.81 7.89 -19.75
CA ALA A 179 16.51 7.33 -20.08
C ALA A 179 15.57 7.33 -18.88
N LEU A 180 16.04 6.89 -17.69
CA LEU A 180 15.28 6.97 -16.44
C LEU A 180 14.86 8.41 -16.13
N ARG A 181 15.79 9.37 -16.27
CA ARG A 181 15.51 10.79 -16.05
C ARG A 181 14.46 11.32 -17.01
N SER A 182 14.62 11.06 -18.32
CA SER A 182 13.70 11.56 -19.36
C SER A 182 12.29 11.02 -19.19
N LEU A 183 12.13 9.71 -18.94
CA LEU A 183 10.81 9.11 -18.70
C LEU A 183 10.16 9.64 -17.42
N THR A 184 10.98 9.96 -16.39
CA THR A 184 10.44 10.58 -15.17
C THR A 184 9.98 12.00 -15.42
N HIS A 185 10.72 12.81 -16.20
CA HIS A 185 10.27 14.13 -16.63
C HIS A 185 8.96 14.05 -17.41
N GLU A 186 8.90 13.18 -18.41
CA GLU A 186 7.70 12.95 -19.21
C GLU A 186 6.48 12.60 -18.35
N ALA A 187 6.63 11.69 -17.38
CA ALA A 187 5.56 11.36 -16.45
C ALA A 187 5.09 12.58 -15.63
N MET A 188 6.02 13.38 -15.11
CA MET A 188 5.67 14.58 -14.33
C MET A 188 4.98 15.64 -15.19
N GLU A 189 5.38 15.81 -16.44
CA GLU A 189 4.76 16.72 -17.42
C GLU A 189 3.37 16.23 -17.84
N ALA A 190 3.16 14.92 -17.94
CA ALA A 190 1.86 14.32 -18.20
C ALA A 190 0.87 14.44 -17.04
N GLY A 191 1.30 14.88 -15.85
CA GLY A 191 0.40 15.13 -14.71
C GLY A 191 0.53 14.15 -13.55
N TYR A 192 1.45 13.20 -13.58
CA TYR A 192 1.67 12.28 -12.45
C TYR A 192 1.96 13.03 -11.15
N LEU A 193 1.39 12.54 -10.06
CA LEU A 193 1.59 13.13 -8.73
C LEU A 193 3.04 12.99 -8.26
N GLY A 194 3.76 11.99 -8.75
CA GLY A 194 5.14 11.70 -8.39
C GLY A 194 5.60 10.33 -8.82
N LEU A 195 6.57 9.81 -8.08
CA LEU A 195 7.18 8.50 -8.29
C LEU A 195 7.03 7.65 -7.02
N SER A 196 6.83 6.35 -7.16
CA SER A 196 6.86 5.40 -6.05
C SER A 196 8.08 4.48 -6.14
N ILE A 197 8.74 4.25 -5.00
CA ILE A 197 9.85 3.30 -4.84
C ILE A 197 9.54 2.26 -3.78
N ASP A 198 10.06 1.06 -3.98
CA ASP A 198 9.91 -0.04 -3.06
C ASP A 198 11.26 -0.75 -2.82
N MET A 199 11.57 -1.01 -1.56
CA MET A 199 12.79 -1.70 -1.14
C MET A 199 12.49 -2.99 -0.37
N LEU A 200 11.24 -3.38 -0.22
CA LEU A 200 10.86 -4.61 0.48
C LEU A 200 11.39 -5.84 -0.25
N GLN A 201 12.02 -6.75 0.48
CA GLN A 201 12.55 -8.00 -0.09
C GLN A 201 11.45 -8.98 -0.45
N TRP A 202 10.34 -8.91 0.25
CA TRP A 202 9.22 -9.82 0.14
C TRP A 202 8.13 -9.36 -0.84
N HIS A 203 8.25 -8.17 -1.43
CA HIS A 203 7.55 -7.83 -2.67
C HIS A 203 8.22 -8.56 -3.83
N ARG A 204 7.65 -9.68 -4.23
CA ARG A 204 8.30 -10.60 -5.15
C ARG A 204 7.62 -10.68 -6.50
N TRP A 205 8.39 -11.11 -7.48
CA TRP A 205 7.95 -11.38 -8.84
C TRP A 205 7.30 -12.76 -8.94
N LYS A 206 6.21 -12.91 -9.71
CA LYS A 206 5.62 -14.18 -10.08
C LYS A 206 5.73 -14.37 -11.60
N GLY A 207 6.60 -15.25 -12.05
CA GLY A 207 6.76 -15.56 -13.46
C GLY A 207 7.82 -16.62 -13.65
N PHE A 208 7.65 -17.47 -14.64
CA PHE A 208 8.39 -18.74 -14.80
C PHE A 208 9.88 -18.66 -14.51
N LYS A 209 10.61 -17.75 -15.16
CA LYS A 209 12.07 -17.66 -15.06
C LYS A 209 12.57 -16.94 -13.81
N TYR A 210 11.79 -16.03 -13.26
CA TYR A 210 12.20 -15.13 -12.19
C TYR A 210 11.34 -15.25 -10.94
N ASN A 211 10.55 -16.33 -10.84
CA ASN A 211 9.67 -16.56 -9.71
C ASN A 211 10.44 -16.47 -8.38
N GLY A 212 9.96 -15.62 -7.48
CA GLY A 212 10.59 -15.38 -6.19
C GLY A 212 11.71 -14.32 -6.18
N ALA A 213 12.09 -13.72 -7.32
CA ALA A 213 12.93 -12.53 -7.32
C ALA A 213 12.19 -11.35 -6.68
N SER A 214 12.87 -10.47 -5.94
CA SER A 214 12.25 -9.24 -5.45
C SER A 214 11.89 -8.31 -6.61
N ALA A 215 10.94 -7.39 -6.37
CA ALA A 215 10.54 -6.38 -7.35
C ALA A 215 11.75 -5.55 -7.86
N PRO A 216 11.75 -5.09 -9.11
CA PRO A 216 12.88 -4.38 -9.71
C PRO A 216 13.43 -3.21 -8.90
N SER A 217 12.55 -2.46 -8.23
CA SER A 217 12.94 -1.31 -7.41
C SER A 217 13.86 -1.69 -6.24
N HIS A 218 13.70 -2.89 -5.68
CA HIS A 218 14.54 -3.41 -4.60
C HIS A 218 16.03 -3.45 -4.95
N TYR A 219 16.36 -3.70 -6.22
CA TYR A 219 17.75 -3.82 -6.68
C TYR A 219 18.41 -2.50 -7.02
N ALA A 220 17.68 -1.38 -6.92
CA ALA A 220 18.21 -0.06 -7.21
C ALA A 220 19.22 0.41 -6.14
N ARG A 221 20.13 1.26 -6.54
CA ARG A 221 21.09 1.92 -5.65
C ARG A 221 20.58 3.29 -5.19
N MET A 222 20.99 3.74 -4.04
CA MET A 222 20.68 5.09 -3.55
C MET A 222 21.02 6.23 -4.52
N SER A 223 22.03 6.03 -5.37
CA SER A 223 22.39 7.01 -6.43
C SER A 223 21.32 7.13 -7.50
N GLU A 224 20.57 6.06 -7.78
CA GLU A 224 19.43 6.06 -8.70
C GLU A 224 18.25 6.82 -8.08
N PHE A 225 17.92 6.53 -6.83
CA PHE A 225 16.87 7.28 -6.12
C PHE A 225 17.18 8.77 -5.98
N ARG A 226 18.45 9.14 -5.75
CA ARG A 226 18.87 10.56 -5.76
C ARG A 226 18.66 11.22 -7.10
N LEU A 227 19.03 10.53 -8.19
CA LEU A 227 18.83 11.02 -9.56
C LEU A 227 17.36 11.36 -9.82
N LEU A 228 16.45 10.46 -9.46
CA LEU A 228 15.01 10.62 -9.67
C LEU A 228 14.41 11.65 -8.70
N ALA A 229 14.87 11.68 -7.45
CA ALA A 229 14.48 12.70 -6.47
C ALA A 229 14.79 14.12 -6.93
N ASP A 230 15.88 14.33 -7.66
CA ASP A 230 16.23 15.65 -8.21
C ASP A 230 15.27 16.06 -9.34
N VAL A 231 14.78 15.11 -10.15
CA VAL A 231 13.71 15.38 -11.13
C VAL A 231 12.40 15.77 -10.40
N LEU A 232 12.00 15.00 -9.39
CA LEU A 232 10.80 15.29 -8.64
C LEU A 232 10.81 16.67 -7.97
N ARG A 233 11.96 17.12 -7.47
CA ARG A 233 12.12 18.49 -6.94
C ARG A 233 11.89 19.56 -7.98
N GLN A 234 12.37 19.37 -9.21
CA GLN A 234 12.19 20.33 -10.31
C GLN A 234 10.73 20.52 -10.66
N HIS A 235 9.92 19.48 -10.53
CA HIS A 235 8.49 19.52 -10.81
C HIS A 235 7.60 19.70 -9.55
N ASP A 236 8.20 19.89 -8.37
CA ASP A 236 7.49 19.96 -7.07
C ASP A 236 6.56 18.74 -6.84
N ARG A 237 7.04 17.52 -7.15
CA ARG A 237 6.30 16.27 -7.08
C ARG A 237 6.71 15.41 -5.88
N VAL A 238 5.91 14.39 -5.61
CA VAL A 238 6.05 13.51 -4.43
C VAL A 238 6.94 12.31 -4.75
N LEU A 239 7.80 11.93 -3.82
CA LEU A 239 8.39 10.60 -3.75
C LEU A 239 7.66 9.77 -2.69
N GLN A 240 6.89 8.77 -3.13
CA GLN A 240 6.38 7.75 -2.22
C GLN A 240 7.47 6.69 -2.03
N ALA A 241 7.72 6.25 -0.80
CA ALA A 241 8.78 5.31 -0.49
C ALA A 241 8.32 4.22 0.48
N THR A 242 8.63 2.96 0.13
CA THR A 242 8.39 1.77 0.95
C THR A 242 9.74 1.17 1.35
N PRO A 243 10.32 1.59 2.51
CA PRO A 243 11.61 1.09 2.97
C PRO A 243 11.51 -0.35 3.49
N ASP A 244 12.59 -1.10 3.39
CA ASP A 244 12.72 -2.42 3.99
C ASP A 244 12.82 -2.31 5.52
N ALA A 245 11.79 -2.77 6.22
CA ALA A 245 11.73 -2.79 7.67
C ALA A 245 12.80 -3.70 8.31
N GLY A 246 13.28 -4.71 7.61
CA GLY A 246 14.39 -5.59 8.02
C GLY A 246 15.73 -4.85 8.03
N ARG A 247 15.92 -3.90 7.12
CA ARG A 247 17.12 -3.06 7.01
C ARG A 247 16.86 -1.65 7.55
N ARG A 248 16.69 -1.55 8.84
CA ARG A 248 16.25 -0.32 9.57
C ARG A 248 17.05 0.94 9.26
N TYR A 249 18.32 0.83 8.84
CA TYR A 249 19.15 1.96 8.44
C TYR A 249 18.67 2.63 7.14
N LEU A 250 17.87 1.95 6.32
CA LEU A 250 17.32 2.51 5.08
C LEU A 250 16.28 3.60 5.36
N VAL A 251 15.52 3.48 6.44
CA VAL A 251 14.49 4.48 6.80
C VAL A 251 15.09 5.87 6.98
N PRO A 252 16.07 6.12 7.88
CA PRO A 252 16.69 7.43 7.99
C PRO A 252 17.47 7.83 6.73
N LEU A 253 18.08 6.89 6.02
CA LEU A 253 18.80 7.18 4.78
C LEU A 253 17.88 7.69 3.67
N LEU A 254 16.70 7.11 3.50
CA LEU A 254 15.67 7.59 2.59
C LEU A 254 15.07 8.91 3.07
N ALA A 255 14.76 9.02 4.37
CA ALA A 255 14.22 10.24 4.97
C ALA A 255 15.12 11.46 4.71
N LEU A 256 16.44 11.27 4.69
CA LEU A 256 17.40 12.32 4.35
C LEU A 256 17.25 12.82 2.90
N LEU A 257 16.65 12.08 1.98
CA LEU A 257 16.36 12.60 0.64
C LEU A 257 15.40 13.81 0.68
N SER A 258 14.57 13.90 1.71
CA SER A 258 13.59 14.98 1.86
C SER A 258 14.21 16.32 2.28
N HIS A 259 15.45 16.37 2.78
CA HIS A 259 16.02 17.60 3.36
C HIS A 259 16.05 18.78 2.38
N GLY A 260 15.83 19.99 2.92
CA GLY A 260 15.85 21.27 2.19
C GLY A 260 17.07 22.15 2.48
N MET A 261 18.15 21.58 3.06
CA MET A 261 19.38 22.34 3.33
C MET A 261 20.09 22.68 2.02
N GLY A 262 20.11 23.97 1.69
CA GLY A 262 20.73 24.47 0.44
C GLY A 262 20.02 24.12 -0.86
N ARG A 263 18.80 23.57 -0.80
CA ARG A 263 17.96 23.21 -1.95
C ARG A 263 16.48 23.16 -1.56
N ALA A 264 15.58 23.06 -2.54
CA ALA A 264 14.17 22.83 -2.27
C ALA A 264 13.97 21.47 -1.55
N PRO A 265 13.16 21.37 -0.49
CA PRO A 265 12.83 20.10 0.14
C PRO A 265 12.08 19.21 -0.84
N LEU A 266 12.34 17.90 -0.78
CA LEU A 266 11.57 16.92 -1.53
C LEU A 266 10.31 16.57 -0.75
N ARG A 267 9.14 16.66 -1.38
CA ARG A 267 7.90 16.10 -0.84
C ARG A 267 8.04 14.58 -0.79
N MET A 268 7.96 14.01 0.41
CA MET A 268 8.13 12.58 0.61
C MET A 268 6.99 12.01 1.44
N SER A 269 6.38 10.95 0.92
CA SER A 269 5.37 10.15 1.61
C SER A 269 5.95 8.75 1.83
N MET A 270 6.13 8.33 3.09
CA MET A 270 6.86 7.09 3.42
C MET A 270 5.97 6.11 4.19
N LEU A 271 5.94 4.86 3.75
CA LEU A 271 5.43 3.75 4.54
C LEU A 271 6.45 3.40 5.62
N THR A 272 6.10 3.15 6.86
CA THR A 272 4.84 3.44 7.51
C THR A 272 5.13 3.82 8.95
N SER A 273 4.27 4.58 9.57
CA SER A 273 4.30 4.83 11.02
C SER A 273 3.11 4.13 11.66
N LEU A 274 3.32 2.92 12.15
CA LEU A 274 2.31 2.09 12.82
C LEU A 274 2.79 1.67 14.22
N ASP A 275 1.84 1.42 15.11
CA ASP A 275 2.09 0.86 16.43
C ASP A 275 2.13 -0.68 16.35
N PHE A 276 3.19 -1.22 15.76
CA PHE A 276 3.34 -2.66 15.57
C PHE A 276 3.32 -3.43 16.89
N THR A 277 2.55 -4.52 16.96
CA THR A 277 2.43 -5.38 18.14
C THR A 277 3.76 -5.99 18.54
N ASN A 278 4.61 -6.37 17.59
CA ASN A 278 5.93 -6.94 17.83
C ASN A 278 7.03 -5.91 18.15
N ASN A 279 6.80 -4.62 17.86
CA ASN A 279 7.80 -3.57 18.09
C ASN A 279 7.19 -2.20 18.37
N ARG A 280 6.72 -2.00 19.60
CA ARG A 280 6.06 -0.77 20.07
C ARG A 280 6.95 0.49 20.04
N LYS A 281 8.25 0.34 19.73
CA LYS A 281 9.18 1.47 19.63
C LYS A 281 9.22 2.11 18.25
N LEU A 282 8.76 1.41 17.19
CA LEU A 282 8.85 1.91 15.83
C LEU A 282 8.02 3.18 15.61
N GLY A 283 6.79 3.21 16.06
CA GLY A 283 5.93 4.38 15.90
C GLY A 283 6.48 5.66 16.55
N PRO A 284 6.89 5.65 17.83
CA PRO A 284 7.58 6.79 18.43
C PRO A 284 8.86 7.20 17.69
N MET A 285 9.63 6.25 17.18
CA MET A 285 10.86 6.52 16.42
C MET A 285 10.56 7.21 15.08
N THR A 286 9.57 6.75 14.32
CA THR A 286 9.20 7.36 13.03
C THR A 286 8.66 8.77 13.21
N ARG A 287 7.81 9.02 14.23
CA ARG A 287 7.36 10.37 14.58
C ARG A 287 8.53 11.30 14.90
N ARG A 288 9.47 10.85 15.75
CA ARG A 288 10.66 11.64 16.09
C ARG A 288 11.54 11.89 14.86
N LEU A 289 11.73 10.90 14.00
CA LEU A 289 12.48 11.06 12.75
C LEU A 289 11.83 12.10 11.85
N ALA A 290 10.50 12.06 11.70
CA ALA A 290 9.76 13.06 10.93
C ALA A 290 9.99 14.49 11.46
N SER A 291 9.93 14.68 12.78
CA SER A 291 10.22 15.99 13.38
C SER A 291 11.67 16.44 13.13
N VAL A 292 12.64 15.56 13.31
CA VAL A 292 14.05 15.90 13.06
C VAL A 292 14.27 16.30 11.60
N ILE A 293 13.69 15.59 10.65
CA ILE A 293 13.84 15.89 9.22
C ILE A 293 13.13 17.21 8.87
N ASN A 294 11.91 17.41 9.33
CA ASN A 294 11.13 18.58 8.94
C ASN A 294 11.56 19.84 9.69
N ASP A 295 11.67 19.77 11.02
CA ASP A 295 11.98 20.94 11.85
C ASP A 295 13.48 21.25 11.89
N GLY A 296 14.34 20.21 11.85
CA GLY A 296 15.79 20.35 11.95
C GLY A 296 16.52 20.50 10.62
N LEU A 297 16.04 19.87 9.56
CA LEU A 297 16.70 19.83 8.25
C LEU A 297 15.88 20.51 7.14
N ASN A 298 14.86 21.29 7.50
CA ASN A 298 13.94 21.92 6.56
C ASN A 298 13.43 20.96 5.49
N GLY A 299 13.02 19.75 5.91
CA GLY A 299 12.50 18.71 5.02
C GLY A 299 11.00 18.82 4.77
N ASN A 300 10.46 17.92 3.94
CA ASN A 300 9.03 17.78 3.71
C ASN A 300 8.66 16.28 3.69
N LEU A 301 8.87 15.63 4.84
CA LEU A 301 8.60 14.20 5.05
C LEU A 301 7.27 14.01 5.78
N ARG A 302 6.44 13.13 5.25
CA ARG A 302 5.25 12.61 5.95
C ARG A 302 5.34 11.10 6.00
N PHE A 303 4.98 10.50 7.14
CA PHE A 303 4.75 9.06 7.23
C PHE A 303 3.27 8.76 7.05
N GLN A 304 2.96 7.73 6.30
CA GLN A 304 1.61 7.21 6.16
C GLN A 304 1.24 6.36 7.38
N SER A 305 -0.02 6.38 7.79
CA SER A 305 -0.56 5.56 8.86
C SER A 305 -2.01 5.18 8.60
N LEU A 306 -2.41 4.02 9.08
CA LEU A 306 -3.80 3.59 9.13
C LEU A 306 -4.52 4.28 10.29
N SER A 307 -5.78 4.59 10.09
CA SER A 307 -6.66 5.18 11.14
C SER A 307 -7.33 4.13 12.02
N VAL A 308 -7.19 2.85 11.67
CA VAL A 308 -7.82 1.69 12.31
C VAL A 308 -6.75 0.64 12.68
N PRO A 309 -7.09 -0.39 13.47
CA PRO A 309 -6.21 -1.53 13.65
C PRO A 309 -5.81 -2.14 12.30
N PHE A 310 -4.57 -2.55 12.19
CA PHE A 310 -4.10 -3.33 11.05
C PHE A 310 -4.33 -4.80 11.33
N GLU A 311 -5.33 -5.34 10.68
CA GLU A 311 -5.75 -6.73 10.80
C GLU A 311 -5.28 -7.54 9.61
N LEU A 312 -4.90 -8.78 9.87
CA LEU A 312 -4.49 -9.75 8.87
C LEU A 312 -5.42 -10.95 8.89
N TRP A 313 -5.97 -11.27 7.74
CA TRP A 313 -6.72 -12.50 7.47
C TRP A 313 -5.89 -13.35 6.52
N SER A 314 -5.78 -14.65 6.77
CA SER A 314 -4.98 -15.53 5.94
C SER A 314 -5.62 -16.91 5.79
N ASP A 315 -5.59 -17.45 4.58
CA ASP A 315 -5.94 -18.82 4.28
C ASP A 315 -4.64 -19.66 4.29
N GLY A 316 -4.46 -20.48 5.33
CA GLY A 316 -3.22 -21.20 5.56
C GLY A 316 -2.02 -20.26 5.71
N CYS A 317 -1.06 -20.36 4.80
CA CYS A 317 0.10 -19.48 4.69
C CYS A 317 0.00 -18.52 3.49
N ASN A 318 -1.17 -18.37 2.88
CA ASN A 318 -1.35 -17.54 1.70
C ASN A 318 -1.51 -16.06 2.09
N THR A 319 -0.40 -15.43 2.45
CA THR A 319 -0.35 -14.01 2.80
C THR A 319 1.05 -13.44 2.55
N PRO A 320 1.18 -12.19 2.02
CA PRO A 320 2.46 -11.56 1.75
C PRO A 320 3.40 -11.49 2.96
N VAL A 321 2.91 -11.42 4.19
CA VAL A 321 3.76 -11.38 5.39
C VAL A 321 4.60 -12.64 5.58
N PHE A 322 4.18 -13.78 5.03
CA PHE A 322 4.97 -15.01 5.07
C PHE A 322 6.12 -15.05 4.05
N GLU A 323 6.17 -14.11 3.11
CA GLU A 323 7.33 -13.93 2.24
C GLU A 323 8.59 -13.46 2.99
N GLU A 324 8.45 -12.95 4.23
CA GLU A 324 9.58 -12.52 5.07
C GLU A 324 10.43 -13.70 5.57
N MET A 325 9.85 -14.89 5.65
CA MET A 325 10.55 -16.11 6.08
C MET A 325 10.83 -17.00 4.86
N GLN A 326 12.03 -17.54 4.77
CA GLN A 326 12.45 -18.33 3.60
C GLN A 326 11.64 -19.62 3.46
N ALA A 327 11.36 -20.31 4.56
CA ALA A 327 10.59 -21.55 4.54
C ALA A 327 9.14 -21.30 4.10
N SER A 328 8.46 -20.27 4.64
CA SER A 328 7.10 -19.97 4.23
C SER A 328 7.03 -19.36 2.83
N ALA A 329 8.04 -18.61 2.39
CA ALA A 329 8.15 -18.14 1.01
C ALA A 329 8.20 -19.31 -0.01
N CYS A 330 8.70 -20.48 0.38
CA CYS A 330 8.64 -21.69 -0.48
C CYS A 330 7.19 -22.14 -0.71
N LEU A 331 6.29 -21.99 0.26
CA LEU A 331 4.87 -22.31 0.08
C LEU A 331 4.22 -21.37 -0.93
N MET A 332 4.57 -20.06 -0.85
CA MET A 332 4.08 -19.05 -1.80
C MET A 332 4.62 -19.28 -3.23
N ASN A 333 5.74 -19.99 -3.38
CA ASN A 333 6.27 -20.40 -4.69
C ASN A 333 5.57 -21.63 -5.27
N ALA A 334 4.84 -22.40 -4.45
CA ALA A 334 4.16 -23.61 -4.90
C ALA A 334 2.94 -23.23 -5.77
N ASP A 335 2.88 -23.81 -6.97
CA ASP A 335 1.80 -23.54 -7.94
C ASP A 335 0.56 -24.42 -7.72
N SER A 336 0.61 -25.35 -6.76
CA SER A 336 -0.50 -26.27 -6.48
C SER A 336 -0.49 -26.78 -5.03
N ALA A 337 -1.67 -27.18 -4.55
CA ALA A 337 -1.82 -27.88 -3.26
C ALA A 337 -0.92 -29.13 -3.17
N ALA A 338 -0.73 -29.87 -4.27
CA ALA A 338 0.13 -31.02 -4.30
C ALA A 338 1.60 -30.69 -4.01
N GLN A 339 2.11 -29.57 -4.55
CA GLN A 339 3.46 -29.09 -4.26
C GLN A 339 3.59 -28.62 -2.81
N ARG A 340 2.59 -27.90 -2.27
CA ARG A 340 2.57 -27.52 -0.85
C ARG A 340 2.57 -28.74 0.06
N GLN A 341 1.81 -29.78 -0.27
CA GLN A 341 1.78 -31.03 0.50
C GLN A 341 3.13 -31.77 0.52
N LEU A 342 3.95 -31.66 -0.53
CA LEU A 342 5.32 -32.19 -0.52
C LEU A 342 6.20 -31.45 0.50
N LEU A 343 6.11 -30.11 0.55
CA LEU A 343 6.82 -29.30 1.54
C LEU A 343 6.36 -29.62 2.97
N TYR A 344 5.06 -29.72 3.22
CA TYR A 344 4.53 -30.05 4.54
C TYR A 344 5.03 -31.40 5.09
N ARG A 345 5.35 -32.36 4.22
CA ARG A 345 5.89 -33.69 4.59
C ARG A 345 7.42 -33.70 4.72
N ASP A 346 8.10 -32.66 4.24
CA ASP A 346 9.56 -32.56 4.31
C ASP A 346 10.00 -32.15 5.72
N SER A 347 10.74 -33.04 6.39
CA SER A 347 11.24 -32.84 7.75
C SER A 347 12.21 -31.65 7.85
N ASP A 348 13.02 -31.42 6.83
CA ASP A 348 14.00 -30.34 6.83
C ASP A 348 13.31 -28.99 6.64
N TRP A 349 12.30 -28.91 5.78
CA TRP A 349 11.46 -27.74 5.64
C TRP A 349 10.73 -27.41 6.96
N ARG A 350 10.11 -28.39 7.62
CA ARG A 350 9.44 -28.21 8.92
C ARG A 350 10.41 -27.68 9.98
N LYS A 351 11.62 -28.23 10.05
CA LYS A 351 12.67 -27.79 10.96
C LYS A 351 13.12 -26.37 10.66
N GLN A 352 13.25 -26.02 9.39
CA GLN A 352 13.60 -24.65 8.96
C GLN A 352 12.50 -23.66 9.37
N LEU A 353 11.22 -23.91 9.02
CA LEU A 353 10.10 -23.05 9.38
C LEU A 353 10.01 -22.86 10.89
N ARG A 354 10.14 -23.92 11.68
CA ARG A 354 10.19 -23.85 13.14
C ARG A 354 11.32 -22.96 13.63
N GLY A 355 12.52 -23.10 13.08
CA GLY A 355 13.68 -22.29 13.43
C GLY A 355 13.48 -20.81 13.13
N GLU A 356 12.95 -20.49 11.95
CA GLU A 356 12.63 -19.14 11.53
C GLU A 356 11.50 -18.53 12.38
N TRP A 357 10.48 -19.32 12.72
CA TRP A 357 9.38 -18.88 13.58
C TRP A 357 9.84 -18.47 14.97
N LEU A 358 10.70 -19.28 15.58
CA LEU A 358 11.25 -19.05 16.91
C LEU A 358 12.37 -17.98 16.94
N SER A 359 12.89 -17.58 15.78
CA SER A 359 13.88 -16.52 15.68
C SER A 359 13.29 -15.17 16.11
N ARG A 360 14.07 -14.39 16.87
CA ARG A 360 13.71 -13.03 17.25
C ARG A 360 13.98 -11.99 16.15
N PHE A 361 14.57 -12.41 15.04
CA PHE A 361 14.97 -11.54 13.94
C PHE A 361 14.12 -11.80 12.70
N GLY A 362 13.95 -10.78 11.88
CA GLY A 362 13.55 -10.93 10.48
C GLY A 362 12.06 -10.90 10.17
N ALA A 363 11.16 -10.54 11.12
CA ALA A 363 9.74 -10.39 10.77
C ALA A 363 9.20 -9.01 11.14
N SER A 364 8.42 -8.40 10.24
CA SER A 364 7.69 -7.16 10.49
C SER A 364 6.43 -7.40 11.31
N PHE A 365 5.85 -8.60 11.19
CA PHE A 365 4.68 -9.02 11.97
C PHE A 365 5.07 -9.81 13.23
N HIS A 366 4.17 -9.90 14.18
CA HIS A 366 4.35 -10.76 15.34
C HIS A 366 4.18 -12.24 14.95
N LYS A 367 4.88 -13.11 15.66
CA LYS A 367 4.79 -14.58 15.48
C LYS A 367 4.15 -15.26 16.69
N ASP A 368 3.27 -14.52 17.38
CA ASP A 368 2.60 -14.98 18.59
C ASP A 368 1.32 -15.76 18.22
N LEU A 369 1.42 -17.08 18.28
CA LEU A 369 0.33 -18.01 17.95
C LEU A 369 -0.85 -17.96 18.93
N ALA A 370 -0.70 -17.29 20.09
CA ALA A 370 -1.82 -17.01 20.98
C ALA A 370 -2.71 -15.85 20.49
N GLN A 371 -2.16 -14.99 19.63
CA GLN A 371 -2.89 -13.88 19.01
C GLN A 371 -3.38 -14.19 17.58
N MET A 372 -3.15 -15.40 17.08
CA MET A 372 -3.63 -15.87 15.78
C MET A 372 -4.84 -16.79 16.00
N GLN A 373 -6.04 -16.27 15.72
CA GLN A 373 -7.30 -16.97 15.93
C GLN A 373 -7.79 -17.66 14.66
N ILE A 374 -8.18 -18.91 14.77
CA ILE A 374 -8.82 -19.66 13.68
C ILE A 374 -10.26 -19.17 13.57
N VAL A 375 -10.62 -18.60 12.41
CA VAL A 375 -11.93 -18.02 12.14
C VAL A 375 -12.76 -18.82 11.13
N GLY A 376 -12.11 -19.76 10.42
CA GLY A 376 -12.73 -20.70 9.51
C GLY A 376 -11.90 -21.97 9.39
N CYS A 377 -12.54 -23.13 9.45
CA CYS A 377 -11.89 -24.42 9.28
C CYS A 377 -12.96 -25.51 8.99
N PRO A 378 -12.65 -26.54 8.16
CA PRO A 378 -13.53 -27.70 8.00
C PRO A 378 -13.82 -28.41 9.33
N ASP A 379 -12.85 -28.47 10.25
CA ASP A 379 -13.09 -28.86 11.63
C ASP A 379 -13.59 -27.66 12.43
N THR A 380 -14.93 -27.57 12.59
CA THR A 380 -15.60 -26.48 13.29
C THR A 380 -15.25 -26.39 14.77
N ALA A 381 -14.73 -27.47 15.40
CA ALA A 381 -14.29 -27.46 16.80
C ALA A 381 -13.05 -26.59 17.03
N LEU A 382 -12.31 -26.25 15.96
CA LEU A 382 -11.16 -25.37 15.99
C LEU A 382 -11.53 -23.87 15.88
N VAL A 383 -12.67 -23.55 15.33
CA VAL A 383 -13.11 -22.16 15.10
C VAL A 383 -13.28 -21.40 16.42
N GLY A 384 -12.77 -20.19 16.48
CA GLY A 384 -12.77 -19.31 17.66
C GLY A 384 -11.60 -19.57 18.64
N ARG A 385 -10.73 -20.54 18.33
CA ARG A 385 -9.54 -20.87 19.15
C ARG A 385 -8.28 -20.27 18.55
N SER A 386 -7.31 -19.95 19.39
CA SER A 386 -5.96 -19.64 18.91
C SER A 386 -5.18 -20.93 18.60
N PHE A 387 -4.15 -20.84 17.76
CA PHE A 387 -3.23 -21.96 17.53
C PHE A 387 -2.55 -22.43 18.82
N ALA A 388 -2.28 -21.50 19.75
CA ALA A 388 -1.71 -21.84 21.07
C ALA A 388 -2.70 -22.62 21.92
N ASP A 389 -3.99 -22.29 21.92
CA ASP A 389 -5.02 -23.05 22.68
C ASP A 389 -5.16 -24.48 22.15
N VAL A 390 -5.13 -24.64 20.82
CA VAL A 390 -5.14 -25.99 20.19
C VAL A 390 -3.89 -26.77 20.55
N ALA A 391 -2.73 -26.10 20.60
CA ALA A 391 -1.46 -26.74 20.98
C ALA A 391 -1.50 -27.27 22.43
N VAL A 392 -2.03 -26.51 23.36
CA VAL A 392 -2.22 -26.95 24.74
C VAL A 392 -3.10 -28.19 24.79
N GLN A 393 -4.21 -28.22 24.06
CA GLN A 393 -5.10 -29.36 23.99
C GLN A 393 -4.44 -30.62 23.40
N ARG A 394 -3.57 -30.43 22.38
CA ARG A 394 -2.84 -31.52 21.73
C ARG A 394 -1.58 -31.97 22.49
N GLY A 395 -1.18 -31.24 23.56
CA GLY A 395 0.07 -31.48 24.28
C GLY A 395 1.32 -31.27 23.41
N GLN A 396 1.27 -30.35 22.44
CA GLN A 396 2.32 -30.07 21.48
C GLN A 396 2.84 -28.63 21.60
N ALA A 397 4.00 -28.36 21.01
CA ALA A 397 4.46 -26.99 20.86
C ALA A 397 3.59 -26.21 19.85
N ALA A 398 3.30 -24.94 20.14
CA ALA A 398 2.40 -24.14 19.32
C ALA A 398 2.81 -24.04 17.84
N VAL A 399 4.13 -23.94 17.56
CA VAL A 399 4.65 -23.90 16.17
C VAL A 399 4.41 -25.23 15.46
N ASP A 400 4.59 -26.36 16.15
CA ASP A 400 4.36 -27.66 15.54
C ASP A 400 2.87 -27.85 15.26
N THR A 401 2.00 -27.44 16.18
CA THR A 401 0.53 -27.44 15.98
C THR A 401 0.13 -26.55 14.80
N PHE A 402 0.71 -25.37 14.66
CA PHE A 402 0.47 -24.50 13.50
C PHE A 402 0.85 -25.21 12.20
N ILE A 403 2.07 -25.79 12.13
CA ILE A 403 2.54 -26.52 10.95
C ILE A 403 1.65 -27.72 10.63
N ASP A 404 1.20 -28.46 11.65
CA ASP A 404 0.31 -29.61 11.46
C ASP A 404 -1.05 -29.18 10.91
N LEU A 405 -1.65 -28.12 11.44
CA LEU A 405 -2.97 -27.61 11.00
C LEU A 405 -2.91 -27.05 9.58
N ILE A 406 -1.87 -26.29 9.21
CA ILE A 406 -1.72 -25.84 7.82
C ILE A 406 -1.41 -27.00 6.86
N SER A 407 -0.74 -28.07 7.34
CA SER A 407 -0.51 -29.27 6.56
C SER A 407 -1.80 -30.08 6.35
N GLU A 408 -2.67 -30.12 7.36
CA GLU A 408 -3.93 -30.85 7.34
C GLU A 408 -5.00 -30.16 6.48
N PHE A 409 -5.14 -28.84 6.63
CA PHE A 409 -6.23 -28.07 6.04
C PHE A 409 -5.81 -27.17 4.87
N ASP A 410 -4.50 -26.93 4.68
CA ASP A 410 -3.93 -26.04 3.66
C ASP A 410 -4.63 -24.67 3.65
N GLU A 411 -5.11 -24.19 2.52
CA GLU A 411 -5.85 -22.91 2.38
C GLU A 411 -7.28 -22.95 2.92
N ASN A 412 -7.77 -24.12 3.40
CA ASN A 412 -9.10 -24.24 4.02
C ASN A 412 -9.13 -23.86 5.50
N ILE A 413 -7.97 -23.60 6.13
CA ILE A 413 -7.91 -23.02 7.46
C ILE A 413 -7.69 -21.52 7.35
N ARG A 414 -8.71 -20.75 7.73
CA ARG A 414 -8.64 -19.28 7.79
C ARG A 414 -8.38 -18.83 9.22
N TRP A 415 -7.44 -17.92 9.38
CA TRP A 415 -7.12 -17.33 10.67
C TRP A 415 -6.97 -15.80 10.57
N HIS A 416 -7.08 -15.15 11.69
CA HIS A 416 -7.06 -13.70 11.85
C HIS A 416 -6.06 -13.28 12.93
N SER A 417 -5.42 -12.14 12.76
CA SER A 417 -4.54 -11.55 13.77
C SER A 417 -4.44 -10.03 13.62
N VAL A 418 -4.22 -9.34 14.74
CA VAL A 418 -3.97 -7.89 14.73
C VAL A 418 -2.47 -7.62 14.73
N ILE A 419 -1.99 -6.99 13.67
CA ILE A 419 -0.57 -6.72 13.43
C ILE A 419 -0.11 -5.42 14.08
N ALA A 420 -0.94 -4.37 14.02
CA ALA A 420 -0.60 -3.05 14.52
C ALA A 420 -1.84 -2.24 14.92
N ASN A 421 -1.61 -1.10 15.56
CA ASN A 421 -2.63 -0.08 15.88
C ASN A 421 -3.76 -0.56 16.83
N ASP A 422 -3.50 -1.56 17.64
CA ASP A 422 -4.45 -2.10 18.64
C ASP A 422 -4.60 -1.22 19.89
N ARG A 423 -3.83 -0.12 20.02
CA ARG A 423 -3.84 0.77 21.18
C ARG A 423 -4.46 2.15 20.87
N PRO A 424 -5.70 2.44 21.27
CA PRO A 424 -6.38 3.71 20.94
C PRO A 424 -5.62 4.97 21.42
N ALA A 425 -4.92 4.89 22.53
CA ALA A 425 -4.12 6.02 23.04
C ALA A 425 -2.94 6.38 22.12
N GLU A 426 -2.29 5.38 21.50
CA GLU A 426 -1.24 5.63 20.52
C GLU A 426 -1.83 6.15 19.21
N MET A 427 -2.96 5.60 18.77
CA MET A 427 -3.67 6.09 17.58
C MET A 427 -4.02 7.57 17.70
N ARG A 428 -4.49 8.03 18.86
CA ARG A 428 -4.73 9.46 19.10
C ARG A 428 -3.45 10.30 18.90
N ARG A 429 -2.28 9.80 19.31
CA ARG A 429 -1.00 10.50 19.10
C ARG A 429 -0.60 10.58 17.64
N TYR A 430 -0.93 9.56 16.82
CA TYR A 430 -0.74 9.63 15.36
C TYR A 430 -1.66 10.68 14.74
N LEU A 431 -2.95 10.67 15.09
CA LEU A 431 -3.93 11.64 14.60
C LEU A 431 -3.55 13.09 14.86
N GLN A 432 -2.85 13.35 15.97
CA GLN A 432 -2.44 14.71 16.39
C GLN A 432 -1.06 15.11 15.87
N HIS A 433 -0.31 14.20 15.25
CA HIS A 433 1.07 14.49 14.85
C HIS A 433 1.11 15.17 13.47
N PRO A 434 1.74 16.36 13.32
CA PRO A 434 1.67 17.15 12.07
C PRO A 434 2.31 16.48 10.87
N TYR A 435 3.17 15.48 11.09
CA TYR A 435 3.95 14.80 10.05
C TYR A 435 3.51 13.33 9.83
N ILE A 436 2.37 12.95 10.38
CA ILE A 436 1.74 11.66 10.07
C ILE A 436 0.50 11.93 9.23
N GLN A 437 0.41 11.28 8.07
CA GLN A 437 -0.76 11.32 7.20
C GLN A 437 -1.60 10.06 7.45
N LEU A 438 -2.85 10.30 7.78
CA LEU A 438 -3.90 9.27 7.75
C LEU A 438 -4.54 9.27 6.36
N GLY A 439 -5.10 8.14 5.96
CA GLY A 439 -5.68 8.00 4.62
C GLY A 439 -4.96 6.99 3.77
N PHE A 440 -4.32 6.03 4.40
CA PHE A 440 -3.75 4.84 3.83
C PHE A 440 -4.72 3.68 4.10
N SER A 441 -5.28 3.06 3.07
CA SER A 441 -6.15 1.89 3.22
C SER A 441 -5.55 0.60 2.67
N ASP A 442 -4.67 0.71 1.68
CA ASP A 442 -4.15 -0.41 0.89
C ASP A 442 -5.23 -1.11 0.04
N ALA A 443 -6.32 -0.40 -0.26
CA ALA A 443 -7.45 -0.95 -1.01
C ALA A 443 -7.08 -1.29 -2.47
N GLY A 444 -7.83 -2.22 -3.08
CA GLY A 444 -7.60 -2.71 -4.44
C GLY A 444 -6.60 -3.87 -4.52
N ALA A 445 -6.10 -4.35 -3.39
CA ALA A 445 -5.13 -5.42 -3.27
C ALA A 445 -5.45 -6.34 -2.09
N HIS A 446 -4.75 -7.47 -2.01
CA HIS A 446 -4.77 -8.35 -0.84
C HIS A 446 -6.16 -8.92 -0.48
N ASN A 447 -6.97 -9.24 -1.48
CA ASN A 447 -8.31 -9.81 -1.31
C ASN A 447 -8.29 -11.27 -0.85
#